data_663ba8ff72ba0e9d6deed4581c93192a
#
_entry.id   663ba8ff72ba0e9d6deed4581c93192a
#
_cell.length_a   1.000
_cell.length_b   1.000
_cell.length_c   1.000
_cell.angle_alpha   90.00
_cell.angle_beta   90.00
_cell.angle_gamma   90.00
#
_symmetry.space_group_name_H-M   'P 1'
#
loop_
_entity.id
_entity.type
_entity.pdbx_description
1 polymer ?
#
loop_
_entity_poly.entity_id
_entity_poly.type
_entity_poly.pdbx_seq_one_letter_code
_entity_poly.pdbx_strand_id
1 'polypeptide(L)'
;MIPIKHLLHINSPVAEVFKAISDEKSMSNWYTTMVSGKFEKGSNITFEFVDLAVFKFKIIEIQKNEFIHFQCIESEWDNIGHIMKYDLDENGGKTRLRYTYEGFTEMDDLYSNMNYS
;
A
#
# COMPACT_ATOMS: atom_id res chain seq x y z
N MET A 1 -2.33 11.55 -15.80
CA MET A 1 -2.42 10.67 -14.62
C MET A 1 -3.08 11.40 -13.46
N ILE A 2 -4.01 10.74 -12.80
CA ILE A 2 -4.73 11.31 -11.65
C ILE A 2 -4.38 10.48 -10.43
N PRO A 3 -3.50 10.95 -9.53
CA PRO A 3 -3.15 10.20 -8.34
C PRO A 3 -4.23 10.30 -7.26
N ILE A 4 -4.39 9.23 -6.49
CA ILE A 4 -5.19 9.24 -5.27
C ILE A 4 -4.22 9.48 -4.13
N LYS A 5 -4.49 10.49 -3.31
CA LYS A 5 -3.62 10.86 -2.18
C LYS A 5 -4.43 10.97 -0.90
N HIS A 6 -3.93 10.35 0.15
CA HIS A 6 -4.50 10.43 1.49
C HIS A 6 -3.41 10.74 2.49
N LEU A 7 -3.73 11.58 3.46
CA LEU A 7 -2.84 11.88 4.57
C LEU A 7 -3.50 11.42 5.86
N LEU A 8 -2.82 10.53 6.59
CA LEU A 8 -3.30 10.01 7.85
C LEU A 8 -2.36 10.42 8.98
N HIS A 9 -2.93 10.81 10.10
CA HIS A 9 -2.20 11.10 11.32
C HIS A 9 -2.41 9.94 12.29
N ILE A 10 -1.33 9.26 12.64
CA ILE A 10 -1.39 8.05 13.47
C ILE A 10 -0.68 8.33 14.78
N ASN A 11 -1.36 8.08 15.89
CA ASN A 11 -0.83 8.33 17.22
C ASN A 11 0.06 7.15 17.68
N SER A 12 1.11 6.90 16.92
CA SER A 12 2.10 5.85 17.18
C SER A 12 3.44 6.21 16.58
N PRO A 13 4.54 5.70 17.15
CA PRO A 13 5.88 5.93 16.58
C PRO A 13 6.01 5.35 15.16
N VAL A 14 6.87 5.94 14.36
CA VAL A 14 7.06 5.53 12.96
C VAL A 14 7.48 4.06 12.84
N ALA A 15 8.25 3.53 13.78
CA ALA A 15 8.67 2.13 13.76
C ALA A 15 7.49 1.18 13.85
N GLU A 16 6.49 1.50 14.66
CA GLU A 16 5.28 0.67 14.78
C GLU A 16 4.40 0.79 13.53
N VAL A 17 4.29 1.98 12.97
CA VAL A 17 3.52 2.19 11.74
C VAL A 17 4.20 1.47 10.58
N PHE A 18 5.52 1.58 10.46
CA PHE A 18 6.25 0.88 9.41
C PHE A 18 6.06 -0.63 9.52
N LYS A 19 6.10 -1.18 10.73
CA LYS A 19 5.85 -2.61 10.95
C LYS A 19 4.45 -3.00 10.45
N ALA A 20 3.45 -2.16 10.68
CA ALA A 20 2.07 -2.44 10.28
C ALA A 20 1.91 -2.52 8.76
N ILE A 21 2.75 -1.83 7.99
CA ILE A 21 2.66 -1.80 6.52
C ILE A 21 3.74 -2.64 5.84
N SER A 22 4.62 -3.29 6.58
CA SER A 22 5.76 -4.02 6.02
C SER A 22 5.92 -5.44 6.58
N ASP A 23 4.85 -6.00 7.12
CA ASP A 23 4.84 -7.32 7.71
C ASP A 23 3.56 -8.04 7.29
N GLU A 24 3.67 -9.28 6.78
CA GLU A 24 2.50 -9.99 6.27
C GLU A 24 1.43 -10.22 7.34
N LYS A 25 1.83 -10.56 8.56
CA LYS A 25 0.88 -10.77 9.64
C LYS A 25 0.18 -9.49 10.05
N SER A 26 0.92 -8.39 10.15
CA SER A 26 0.37 -7.09 10.52
C SER A 26 -0.60 -6.57 9.46
N MET A 27 -0.24 -6.66 8.18
CA MET A 27 -1.11 -6.23 7.10
C MET A 27 -2.36 -7.11 6.98
N SER A 28 -2.25 -8.40 7.31
CA SER A 28 -3.41 -9.29 7.31
C SER A 28 -4.45 -8.91 8.36
N ASN A 29 -4.06 -8.17 9.38
CA ASN A 29 -4.99 -7.74 10.44
C ASN A 29 -5.80 -6.49 10.07
N TRP A 30 -5.29 -5.65 9.15
CA TRP A 30 -5.98 -4.39 8.87
C TRP A 30 -6.26 -4.11 7.40
N TYR A 31 -5.49 -4.70 6.48
CA TYR A 31 -5.60 -4.39 5.05
C TYR A 31 -6.45 -5.41 4.31
N THR A 32 -6.11 -6.69 4.47
CA THR A 32 -6.82 -7.78 3.80
C THR A 32 -6.68 -9.05 4.63
N THR A 33 -7.48 -10.06 4.32
CA THR A 33 -7.47 -11.32 5.06
C THR A 33 -6.18 -12.13 4.86
N MET A 34 -5.54 -12.00 3.71
CA MET A 34 -4.32 -12.75 3.43
C MET A 34 -3.28 -11.90 2.72
N VAL A 35 -2.11 -11.81 3.32
CA VAL A 35 -0.95 -11.15 2.75
C VAL A 35 0.22 -12.13 2.84
N SER A 36 0.92 -12.35 1.75
CA SER A 36 2.07 -13.25 1.73
C SER A 36 3.21 -12.69 0.91
N GLY A 37 4.44 -12.96 1.37
CA GLY A 37 5.66 -12.52 0.72
C GLY A 37 6.62 -11.87 1.70
N LYS A 38 7.87 -11.69 1.26
CA LYS A 38 8.90 -11.01 2.06
C LYS A 38 8.94 -9.54 1.69
N PHE A 39 8.92 -8.66 2.68
CA PHE A 39 8.95 -7.23 2.45
C PHE A 39 10.38 -6.75 2.23
N GLU A 40 10.91 -7.04 1.04
CA GLU A 40 12.25 -6.67 0.60
C GLU A 40 12.18 -6.12 -0.82
N LYS A 41 13.10 -5.25 -1.18
CA LYS A 41 13.18 -4.69 -2.53
C LYS A 41 13.30 -5.80 -3.57
N GLY A 42 12.45 -5.75 -4.59
CA GLY A 42 12.42 -6.73 -5.66
C GLY A 42 11.55 -7.95 -5.39
N SER A 43 11.04 -8.10 -4.17
CA SER A 43 10.17 -9.23 -3.82
C SER A 43 8.72 -8.95 -4.20
N ASN A 44 7.97 -10.02 -4.43
CA ASN A 44 6.55 -9.95 -4.75
C ASN A 44 5.72 -10.20 -3.50
N ILE A 45 4.71 -9.37 -3.30
CA ILE A 45 3.74 -9.51 -2.21
C ILE A 45 2.38 -9.81 -2.81
N THR A 46 1.72 -10.84 -2.29
CA THR A 46 0.37 -11.21 -2.72
C THR A 46 -0.64 -10.71 -1.69
N PHE A 47 -1.62 -9.96 -2.16
CA PHE A 47 -2.76 -9.51 -1.35
C PHE A 47 -4.00 -10.22 -1.85
N GLU A 48 -4.63 -11.01 -0.99
CA GLU A 48 -5.85 -11.71 -1.33
C GLU A 48 -7.03 -11.13 -0.57
N PHE A 49 -8.01 -10.66 -1.31
CA PHE A 49 -9.28 -10.17 -0.76
C PHE A 49 -10.31 -11.24 -1.02
N VAL A 50 -10.71 -11.94 0.03
CA VAL A 50 -11.61 -13.10 -0.06
C VAL A 50 -12.88 -12.76 -0.83
N ASP A 51 -13.22 -13.62 -1.81
CA ASP A 51 -14.39 -13.47 -2.68
C ASP A 51 -14.39 -12.19 -3.52
N LEU A 52 -13.28 -11.49 -3.61
CA LEU A 52 -13.19 -10.26 -4.36
C LEU A 52 -12.09 -10.29 -5.43
N ALA A 53 -10.82 -10.37 -5.02
CA ALA A 53 -9.72 -10.32 -5.96
C ALA A 53 -8.39 -10.75 -5.34
N VAL A 54 -7.43 -11.11 -6.18
CA VAL A 54 -6.05 -11.37 -5.79
C VAL A 54 -5.16 -10.39 -6.55
N PHE A 55 -4.29 -9.70 -5.83
CA PHE A 55 -3.35 -8.76 -6.42
C PHE A 55 -1.93 -9.16 -6.05
N LYS A 56 -1.00 -9.03 -7.00
CA LYS A 56 0.42 -9.17 -6.71
C LYS A 56 1.12 -7.85 -6.98
N PHE A 57 1.88 -7.41 -5.99
CA PHE A 57 2.66 -6.19 -6.07
C PHE A 57 4.13 -6.51 -5.86
N LYS A 58 4.98 -5.86 -6.64
CA LYS A 58 6.42 -5.94 -6.46
C LYS A 58 6.86 -4.75 -5.61
N ILE A 59 7.71 -5.00 -4.62
CA ILE A 59 8.31 -3.91 -3.85
C ILE A 59 9.41 -3.28 -4.70
N ILE A 60 9.17 -2.09 -5.21
CA ILE A 60 10.14 -1.40 -6.07
C ILE A 60 11.13 -0.58 -5.27
N GLU A 61 10.73 -0.08 -4.11
CA GLU A 61 11.60 0.62 -3.17
C GLU A 61 11.10 0.43 -1.75
N ILE A 62 12.01 0.30 -0.79
CA ILE A 62 11.70 0.21 0.63
C ILE A 62 12.85 0.76 1.45
N GLN A 63 12.53 1.60 2.44
CA GLN A 63 13.48 2.13 3.41
C GLN A 63 12.86 2.06 4.78
N LYS A 64 13.51 1.37 5.70
CA LYS A 64 12.98 1.13 7.06
C LYS A 64 12.57 2.44 7.74
N ASN A 65 11.35 2.46 8.26
CA ASN A 65 10.75 3.59 8.97
C ASN A 65 10.55 4.86 8.13
N GLU A 66 10.73 4.78 6.81
CA GLU A 66 10.59 5.93 5.93
C GLU A 66 9.54 5.73 4.84
N PHE A 67 9.66 4.63 4.09
CA PHE A 67 8.68 4.40 3.02
C PHE A 67 8.71 2.95 2.52
N ILE A 68 7.64 2.59 1.84
CA ILE A 68 7.56 1.36 1.04
C ILE A 68 6.71 1.66 -0.19
N HIS A 69 7.26 1.35 -1.37
CA HIS A 69 6.59 1.59 -2.65
C HIS A 69 6.39 0.27 -3.38
N PHE A 70 5.17 0.06 -3.87
CA PHE A 70 4.77 -1.16 -4.56
C PHE A 70 4.33 -0.83 -5.97
N GLN A 71 4.55 -1.78 -6.90
CA GLN A 71 3.98 -1.71 -8.24
C GLN A 71 3.14 -2.96 -8.50
N CYS A 72 1.92 -2.79 -8.97
CA CYS A 72 1.05 -3.90 -9.30
C CYS A 72 1.60 -4.63 -10.53
N ILE A 73 1.86 -5.93 -10.38
CA ILE A 73 2.40 -6.75 -11.48
C ILE A 73 1.41 -7.80 -11.95
N GLU A 74 0.41 -8.13 -11.14
CA GLU A 74 -0.61 -9.09 -11.51
C GLU A 74 -1.92 -8.75 -10.81
N SER A 75 -3.02 -8.75 -11.55
CA SER A 75 -4.34 -8.40 -11.02
C SER A 75 -5.43 -8.90 -11.96
N GLU A 76 -6.60 -9.18 -11.39
CA GLU A 76 -7.80 -9.48 -12.16
C GLU A 76 -8.48 -8.20 -12.63
N TRP A 77 -8.08 -7.05 -12.08
CA TRP A 77 -8.61 -5.74 -12.46
C TRP A 77 -7.63 -5.02 -13.39
N ASP A 78 -8.04 -3.91 -13.94
CA ASP A 78 -7.22 -3.16 -14.89
C ASP A 78 -6.30 -2.17 -14.16
N ASN A 79 -5.42 -2.70 -13.32
CA ASN A 79 -4.49 -1.87 -12.55
C ASN A 79 -3.04 -2.37 -12.59
N ILE A 80 -2.68 -3.20 -13.55
CA ILE A 80 -1.30 -3.64 -13.74
C ILE A 80 -0.45 -2.44 -14.11
N GLY A 81 0.69 -2.27 -13.42
CA GLY A 81 1.58 -1.13 -13.60
C GLY A 81 1.32 0.04 -12.65
N HIS A 82 0.18 0.04 -11.97
CA HIS A 82 -0.11 1.07 -10.99
C HIS A 82 0.85 1.02 -9.81
N ILE A 83 1.12 2.16 -9.20
CA ILE A 83 2.08 2.28 -8.11
C ILE A 83 1.36 2.71 -6.83
N MET A 84 1.64 1.99 -5.74
CA MET A 84 1.10 2.29 -4.42
C MET A 84 2.26 2.68 -3.51
N LYS A 85 2.20 3.86 -2.92
CA LYS A 85 3.27 4.41 -2.08
C LYS A 85 2.76 4.70 -0.68
N TYR A 86 3.52 4.21 0.30
CA TYR A 86 3.35 4.59 1.70
C TYR A 86 4.61 5.34 2.12
N ASP A 87 4.47 6.63 2.38
CA ASP A 87 5.58 7.48 2.82
C ASP A 87 5.29 7.95 4.24
N LEU A 88 6.26 7.82 5.12
CA LEU A 88 6.11 8.09 6.55
C LEU A 88 7.03 9.20 7.01
N ASP A 89 6.54 10.05 7.91
CA ASP A 89 7.41 10.90 8.71
C ASP A 89 6.88 10.98 10.13
N GLU A 90 7.77 11.24 11.07
CA GLU A 90 7.45 11.26 12.49
C GLU A 90 7.67 12.66 13.07
N ASN A 91 6.73 13.06 13.93
CA ASN A 91 6.83 14.33 14.64
C ASN A 91 6.27 14.16 16.05
N GLY A 92 7.13 14.21 17.05
CA GLY A 92 6.71 14.15 18.45
C GLY A 92 6.07 12.82 18.85
N GLY A 93 6.55 11.70 18.32
CA GLY A 93 6.04 10.38 18.65
C GLY A 93 4.76 10.01 17.90
N LYS A 94 4.35 10.85 16.96
CA LYS A 94 3.21 10.59 16.08
C LYS A 94 3.70 10.51 14.65
N THR A 95 3.03 9.69 13.84
CA THR A 95 3.43 9.45 12.46
C THR A 95 2.42 10.02 11.48
N ARG A 96 2.91 10.70 10.45
CA ARG A 96 2.10 11.02 9.28
C ARG A 96 2.36 9.97 8.22
N LEU A 97 1.30 9.37 7.73
CA LEU A 97 1.36 8.42 6.62
C LEU A 97 0.76 9.08 5.40
N ARG A 98 1.56 9.22 4.35
CA ARG A 98 1.09 9.70 3.06
C ARG A 98 0.92 8.50 2.14
N TYR A 99 -0.31 8.22 1.81
CA TYR A 99 -0.66 7.17 0.87
C TYR A 99 -0.89 7.79 -0.50
N THR A 100 -0.18 7.29 -1.50
CA THR A 100 -0.34 7.75 -2.88
C THR A 100 -0.56 6.54 -3.78
N TYR A 101 -1.60 6.58 -4.60
CA TYR A 101 -1.86 5.56 -5.60
C TYR A 101 -1.84 6.23 -6.98
N GLU A 102 -0.95 5.78 -7.84
CA GLU A 102 -0.72 6.33 -9.17
C GLU A 102 -1.03 5.31 -10.26
N GLY A 103 -1.52 5.77 -11.40
CA GLY A 103 -1.79 4.92 -12.54
C GLY A 103 -3.12 5.17 -13.21
N PHE A 104 -4.06 5.80 -12.49
CA PHE A 104 -5.36 6.14 -13.07
C PHE A 104 -5.22 7.32 -14.01
N THR A 105 -5.84 7.20 -15.21
CA THR A 105 -5.79 8.26 -16.21
C THR A 105 -7.06 9.10 -16.21
N GLU A 106 -8.16 8.57 -15.67
CA GLU A 106 -9.46 9.23 -15.64
C GLU A 106 -10.21 8.81 -14.36
N MET A 107 -11.37 9.41 -14.15
CA MET A 107 -12.29 9.04 -13.07
C MET A 107 -13.08 7.80 -13.48
N ASP A 108 -12.41 6.65 -13.60
CA ASP A 108 -13.06 5.39 -13.91
C ASP A 108 -13.65 4.74 -12.65
N ASP A 109 -14.35 3.61 -12.84
CA ASP A 109 -15.00 2.92 -11.72
C ASP A 109 -14.02 2.48 -10.65
N LEU A 110 -12.83 2.02 -11.05
CA LEU A 110 -11.80 1.59 -10.10
C LEU A 110 -11.29 2.78 -9.30
N TYR A 111 -11.04 3.91 -9.95
CA TYR A 111 -10.63 5.15 -9.29
C TYR A 111 -11.66 5.57 -8.25
N SER A 112 -12.93 5.59 -8.62
CA SER A 112 -14.02 5.96 -7.73
C SER A 112 -14.11 5.04 -6.51
N ASN A 113 -14.01 3.74 -6.72
CA ASN A 113 -14.04 2.76 -5.63
C ASN A 113 -12.87 2.93 -4.67
N MET A 114 -11.66 3.12 -5.20
CA MET A 114 -10.47 3.33 -4.38
C MET A 114 -10.53 4.63 -3.61
N ASN A 115 -11.08 5.67 -4.20
CA ASN A 115 -11.13 6.99 -3.59
C ASN A 115 -12.12 7.06 -2.41
N TYR A 116 -13.14 6.21 -2.41
CA TYR A 116 -14.15 6.18 -1.36
C TYR A 116 -13.95 5.04 -0.34
N SER A 117 -12.94 4.21 -0.53
CA SER A 117 -12.65 3.12 0.41
C SER A 117 -11.57 3.48 1.49
#